data_b6d04af2db487d4b91309b3fdb63e691
#
_entry.id   b6d04af2db487d4b91309b3fdb63e691
#
_cell.length_a   1.000
_cell.length_b   1.000
_cell.length_c   1.000
_cell.angle_alpha   90.00
_cell.angle_beta   90.00
_cell.angle_gamma   90.00
#
_symmetry.space_group_name_H-M   'P 1'
#
loop_
_entity.id
_entity.type
_entity.pdbx_description
1 polymer ?
#
loop_
_entity_poly.entity_id
_entity_poly.type
_entity_poly.pdbx_seq_one_letter_code
_entity_poly.pdbx_strand_id
1 'polypeptide(L)'
;MKLKENETIPNSEFFIMEDGNPVKKNTFEFFKDKKVVLFGLPGAYTSVCSAKHLPGYVDNHDKYQEKGVDLIVCISVNDPFVMEAWGKSQDVTDKVLMMADPFLSFTKAIGADVDKSARGLGIRSNRYTMLIDNLKVIRLQEEEDAGVCEVSAAQNFLNLV
;
A
#
# COMPACT_ATOMS: atom_id res chain seq x y z
N MET A 1 -12.32 8.30 -1.04
CA MET A 1 -11.14 8.52 -1.89
C MET A 1 -11.50 9.31 -3.13
N LYS A 2 -10.58 10.11 -3.69
CA LYS A 2 -10.82 10.86 -4.94
C LYS A 2 -10.52 10.00 -6.17
N LEU A 3 -9.43 9.24 -6.13
CA LEU A 3 -9.03 8.34 -7.21
C LEU A 3 -10.06 7.24 -7.40
N LYS A 4 -10.37 6.92 -8.66
CA LYS A 4 -11.37 5.92 -9.04
C LYS A 4 -10.83 4.92 -10.06
N GLU A 5 -11.56 3.81 -10.22
CA GLU A 5 -11.27 2.85 -11.28
C GLU A 5 -11.29 3.53 -12.65
N ASN A 6 -10.43 3.05 -13.53
CA ASN A 6 -10.15 3.57 -14.88
C ASN A 6 -9.38 4.90 -14.93
N GLU A 7 -9.01 5.49 -13.81
CA GLU A 7 -8.15 6.68 -13.75
C GLU A 7 -6.67 6.27 -13.66
N THR A 8 -5.80 7.17 -14.08
CA THR A 8 -4.34 7.03 -13.93
C THR A 8 -3.95 7.44 -12.50
N ILE A 9 -3.07 6.68 -11.86
CA ILE A 9 -2.52 7.07 -10.56
C ILE A 9 -1.76 8.39 -10.66
N PRO A 10 -1.69 9.20 -9.58
CA PRO A 10 -0.93 10.44 -9.61
C PRO A 10 0.58 10.18 -9.74
N ASN A 11 1.27 11.09 -10.39
CA ASN A 11 2.73 11.13 -10.42
C ASN A 11 3.22 11.71 -9.07
N SER A 12 3.64 10.85 -8.17
CA SER A 12 4.02 11.22 -6.80
C SER A 12 5.36 10.63 -6.41
N GLU A 13 6.06 11.32 -5.52
CA GLU A 13 7.28 10.82 -4.89
C GLU A 13 6.96 9.94 -3.68
N PHE A 14 7.80 8.95 -3.45
CA PHE A 14 7.81 8.09 -2.28
C PHE A 14 9.22 7.62 -1.97
N PHE A 15 9.41 6.93 -0.84
CA PHE A 15 10.69 6.40 -0.44
C PHE A 15 10.65 4.90 -0.24
N ILE A 16 11.76 4.24 -0.56
CA ILE A 16 12.04 2.84 -0.21
C ILE A 16 13.44 2.76 0.38
N MET A 17 13.74 1.66 1.07
CA MET A 17 15.11 1.38 1.51
C MET A 17 15.82 0.54 0.44
N GLU A 18 17.00 0.97 0.03
CA GLU A 18 17.92 0.21 -0.83
C GLU A 18 19.30 0.18 -0.18
N ASP A 19 19.84 -1.02 0.07
CA ASP A 19 21.16 -1.22 0.68
C ASP A 19 21.38 -0.39 1.98
N GLY A 20 20.34 -0.34 2.83
CA GLY A 20 20.37 0.38 4.10
C GLY A 20 20.19 1.89 4.03
N ASN A 21 19.88 2.43 2.85
CA ASN A 21 19.68 3.87 2.65
C ASN A 21 18.29 4.18 2.09
N PRO A 22 17.65 5.29 2.55
CA PRO A 22 16.43 5.79 1.94
C PRO A 22 16.70 6.27 0.51
N VAL A 23 15.88 5.83 -0.43
CA VAL A 23 15.96 6.25 -1.83
C VAL A 23 14.61 6.78 -2.27
N LYS A 24 14.61 7.98 -2.84
CA LYS A 24 13.42 8.59 -3.40
C LYS A 24 13.13 8.02 -4.78
N LYS A 25 11.88 7.62 -4.99
CA LYS A 25 11.36 7.10 -6.25
C LYS A 25 10.15 7.91 -6.70
N ASN A 26 9.70 7.66 -7.92
CA ASN A 26 8.52 8.27 -8.51
C ASN A 26 7.56 7.18 -8.97
N THR A 27 6.25 7.36 -8.72
CA THR A 27 5.24 6.34 -9.04
C THR A 27 5.17 6.01 -10.53
N PHE A 28 5.29 6.99 -11.41
CA PHE A 28 5.21 6.74 -12.86
C PHE A 28 6.37 5.87 -13.36
N GLU A 29 7.59 6.20 -12.97
CA GLU A 29 8.77 5.43 -13.37
C GLU A 29 8.78 4.03 -12.74
N PHE A 30 8.35 3.94 -11.48
CA PHE A 30 8.43 2.71 -10.72
C PHE A 30 7.37 1.68 -11.12
N PHE A 31 6.14 2.13 -11.42
CA PHE A 31 5.02 1.24 -11.76
C PHE A 31 4.74 1.11 -13.25
N LYS A 32 5.45 1.85 -14.10
CA LYS A 32 5.31 1.76 -15.55
C LYS A 32 5.50 0.33 -16.04
N ASP A 33 4.63 -0.10 -16.95
CA ASP A 33 4.65 -1.42 -17.58
C ASP A 33 4.57 -2.60 -16.59
N LYS A 34 3.99 -2.37 -15.41
CA LYS A 34 3.82 -3.41 -14.38
C LYS A 34 2.37 -3.54 -13.96
N LYS A 35 2.00 -4.76 -13.59
CA LYS A 35 0.74 -5.07 -12.92
C LYS A 35 1.01 -5.13 -11.40
N VAL A 36 0.46 -4.18 -10.68
CA VAL A 36 0.77 -3.93 -9.27
C VAL A 36 -0.48 -4.03 -8.42
N VAL A 37 -0.41 -4.75 -7.32
CA VAL A 37 -1.37 -4.64 -6.22
C VAL A 37 -0.77 -3.72 -5.17
N LEU A 38 -1.41 -2.57 -4.94
CA LEU A 38 -0.98 -1.59 -3.94
C LEU A 38 -2.05 -1.47 -2.87
N PHE A 39 -1.66 -1.67 -1.61
CA PHE A 39 -2.54 -1.46 -0.47
C PHE A 39 -1.98 -0.43 0.50
N GLY A 40 -2.86 0.46 0.93
CA GLY A 40 -2.58 1.51 1.91
C GLY A 40 -3.24 1.22 3.25
N LEU A 41 -2.63 1.71 4.32
CA LEU A 41 -3.07 1.47 5.68
C LEU A 41 -2.62 2.59 6.64
N PRO A 42 -3.25 2.72 7.82
CA PRO A 42 -2.96 3.81 8.75
C PRO A 42 -1.54 3.88 9.30
N GLY A 43 -0.85 2.75 9.44
CA GLY A 43 0.51 2.83 9.94
C GLY A 43 1.15 1.49 10.26
N ALA A 44 2.48 1.47 10.12
CA ALA A 44 3.34 0.40 10.59
C ALA A 44 3.12 0.16 12.10
N TYR A 45 3.18 -1.08 12.52
CA TYR A 45 3.01 -1.53 13.91
C TYR A 45 1.63 -1.27 14.53
N THR A 46 0.66 -0.72 13.81
CA THR A 46 -0.71 -0.59 14.31
C THR A 46 -1.43 -1.93 14.24
N SER A 47 -2.44 -2.15 15.09
CA SER A 47 -2.97 -3.48 15.40
C SER A 47 -3.53 -4.25 14.18
N VAL A 48 -4.49 -3.68 13.46
CA VAL A 48 -5.12 -4.35 12.30
C VAL A 48 -4.15 -4.48 11.13
N CYS A 49 -3.29 -3.47 10.93
CA CYS A 49 -2.27 -3.49 9.88
C CYS A 49 -1.27 -4.63 10.06
N SER A 50 -0.84 -4.86 11.32
CA SER A 50 0.13 -5.91 11.67
C SER A 50 -0.51 -7.30 11.82
N ALA A 51 -1.78 -7.38 12.24
CA ALA A 51 -2.44 -8.66 12.52
C ALA A 51 -3.14 -9.27 11.31
N LYS A 52 -3.63 -8.47 10.36
CA LYS A 52 -4.45 -8.94 9.25
C LYS A 52 -4.00 -8.46 7.88
N HIS A 53 -3.83 -7.14 7.69
CA HIS A 53 -3.70 -6.58 6.35
C HIS A 53 -2.39 -7.02 5.67
N LEU A 54 -1.25 -6.68 6.25
CA LEU A 54 0.06 -7.06 5.71
C LEU A 54 0.26 -8.59 5.68
N PRO A 55 0.00 -9.34 6.77
CA PRO A 55 0.16 -10.80 6.73
C PRO A 55 -0.69 -11.48 5.66
N GLY A 56 -1.89 -11.00 5.41
CA GLY A 56 -2.77 -11.53 4.36
C GLY A 56 -2.13 -11.47 2.97
N TYR A 57 -1.45 -10.38 2.65
CA TYR A 57 -0.76 -10.25 1.36
C TYR A 57 0.53 -11.08 1.29
N VAL A 58 1.25 -11.23 2.38
CA VAL A 58 2.41 -12.13 2.47
C VAL A 58 1.97 -13.58 2.21
N ASP A 59 0.92 -14.02 2.88
CA ASP A 59 0.40 -15.40 2.79
C ASP A 59 -0.19 -15.73 1.41
N ASN A 60 -0.77 -14.75 0.72
CA ASN A 60 -1.39 -14.93 -0.59
C ASN A 60 -0.52 -14.50 -1.77
N HIS A 61 0.74 -14.16 -1.54
CA HIS A 61 1.66 -13.68 -2.57
C HIS A 61 1.69 -14.55 -3.84
N ASP A 62 1.83 -15.86 -3.68
CA ASP A 62 1.93 -16.79 -4.81
C ASP A 62 0.65 -16.83 -5.65
N LYS A 63 -0.51 -16.71 -5.02
CA LYS A 63 -1.81 -16.64 -5.71
C LYS A 63 -1.95 -15.38 -6.56
N TYR A 64 -1.46 -14.24 -6.06
CA TYR A 64 -1.42 -13.00 -6.85
C TYR A 64 -0.44 -13.12 -8.01
N GLN A 65 0.72 -13.70 -7.78
CA GLN A 65 1.73 -13.92 -8.82
C GLN A 65 1.20 -14.82 -9.95
N GLU A 66 0.47 -15.89 -9.63
CA GLU A 66 -0.20 -16.75 -10.61
C GLU A 66 -1.22 -16.01 -11.49
N LYS A 67 -1.79 -14.93 -10.99
CA LYS A 67 -2.72 -14.04 -11.73
C LYS A 67 -2.00 -12.94 -12.53
N GLY A 68 -0.69 -12.99 -12.64
CA GLY A 68 0.12 -12.06 -13.42
C GLY A 68 0.47 -10.76 -12.71
N VAL A 69 0.29 -10.70 -11.39
CA VAL A 69 0.74 -9.54 -10.59
C VAL A 69 2.26 -9.58 -10.48
N ASP A 70 2.90 -8.51 -10.92
CA ASP A 70 4.37 -8.37 -10.91
C ASP A 70 4.89 -7.94 -9.53
N LEU A 71 4.10 -7.17 -8.80
CA LEU A 71 4.53 -6.53 -7.57
C LEU A 71 3.36 -6.32 -6.61
N ILE A 72 3.56 -6.66 -5.33
CA ILE A 72 2.67 -6.29 -4.23
C ILE A 72 3.35 -5.21 -3.40
N VAL A 73 2.66 -4.10 -3.14
CA VAL A 73 3.21 -2.93 -2.46
C VAL A 73 2.35 -2.56 -1.26
N CYS A 74 2.97 -2.38 -0.11
CA CYS A 74 2.38 -1.78 1.08
C CYS A 74 2.84 -0.33 1.21
N ILE A 75 1.91 0.62 1.23
CA ILE A 75 2.20 2.04 1.44
C ILE A 75 1.62 2.54 2.77
N SER A 76 2.39 3.35 3.48
CA SER A 76 1.95 3.98 4.72
C SER A 76 2.62 5.33 4.93
N VAL A 77 1.95 6.20 5.70
CA VAL A 77 2.49 7.50 6.15
C VAL A 77 3.43 7.25 7.33
N ASN A 78 4.57 6.69 7.02
CA ASN A 78 5.68 6.41 7.91
C ASN A 78 6.99 6.71 7.18
N ASP A 79 8.08 6.87 7.90
CA ASP A 79 9.40 7.01 7.29
C ASP A 79 9.91 5.66 6.72
N PRO A 80 10.90 5.67 5.81
CA PRO A 80 11.37 4.45 5.18
C PRO A 80 12.10 3.49 6.13
N PHE A 81 12.74 3.96 7.19
CA PHE A 81 13.38 3.10 8.19
C PHE A 81 12.34 2.29 8.96
N VAL A 82 11.26 2.94 9.38
CA VAL A 82 10.15 2.28 10.08
C VAL A 82 9.49 1.27 9.15
N MET A 83 9.24 1.61 7.90
CA MET A 83 8.65 0.68 6.93
C MET A 83 9.52 -0.55 6.69
N GLU A 84 10.83 -0.39 6.56
CA GLU A 84 11.76 -1.52 6.43
C GLU A 84 11.75 -2.40 7.67
N ALA A 85 11.86 -1.82 8.85
CA ALA A 85 11.88 -2.56 10.12
C ALA A 85 10.57 -3.34 10.32
N TRP A 86 9.44 -2.71 10.03
CA TRP A 86 8.14 -3.37 10.11
C TRP A 86 8.02 -4.53 9.12
N GLY A 87 8.42 -4.32 7.87
CA GLY A 87 8.47 -5.38 6.86
C GLY A 87 9.30 -6.58 7.32
N LYS A 88 10.49 -6.35 7.86
CA LYS A 88 11.35 -7.41 8.42
C LYS A 88 10.66 -8.16 9.57
N SER A 89 9.99 -7.45 10.47
CA SER A 89 9.25 -8.05 11.58
C SER A 89 8.04 -8.91 11.14
N GLN A 90 7.53 -8.66 9.94
CA GLN A 90 6.41 -9.38 9.33
C GLN A 90 6.85 -10.42 8.28
N ASP A 91 8.16 -10.66 8.16
CA ASP A 91 8.75 -11.63 7.22
C ASP A 91 8.31 -11.43 5.77
N VAL A 92 8.18 -10.17 5.33
CA VAL A 92 7.74 -9.87 3.96
C VAL A 92 8.74 -10.33 2.90
N THR A 93 10.03 -10.38 3.23
CA THR A 93 11.13 -10.78 2.35
C THR A 93 11.02 -10.07 0.98
N ASP A 94 10.93 -10.83 -0.11
CA ASP A 94 10.72 -10.31 -1.48
C ASP A 94 9.25 -10.34 -1.90
N LYS A 95 8.32 -10.63 -0.99
CA LYS A 95 6.90 -10.82 -1.31
C LYS A 95 6.13 -9.51 -1.36
N VAL A 96 6.44 -8.57 -0.47
CA VAL A 96 5.78 -7.26 -0.41
C VAL A 96 6.85 -6.18 -0.34
N LEU A 97 6.78 -5.23 -1.25
CA LEU A 97 7.60 -4.02 -1.22
C LEU A 97 7.03 -3.04 -0.20
N MET A 98 7.87 -2.58 0.72
CA MET A 98 7.49 -1.60 1.73
C MET A 98 7.78 -0.19 1.22
N MET A 99 6.73 0.57 0.96
CA MET A 99 6.77 1.93 0.42
C MET A 99 6.43 2.95 1.52
N ALA A 100 7.25 3.98 1.68
CA ALA A 100 7.05 5.05 2.64
C ALA A 100 6.53 6.31 1.96
N ASP A 101 5.46 6.88 2.52
CA ASP A 101 4.88 8.17 2.09
C ASP A 101 4.88 9.18 3.26
N PRO A 102 6.08 9.54 3.79
CA PRO A 102 6.19 10.32 5.02
C PRO A 102 5.60 11.73 4.92
N PHE A 103 5.51 12.27 3.72
CA PHE A 103 4.99 13.61 3.45
C PHE A 103 3.55 13.61 2.92
N LEU A 104 2.86 12.47 2.93
CA LEU A 104 1.50 12.33 2.39
C LEU A 104 1.39 12.67 0.90
N SER A 105 2.47 12.61 0.14
CA SER A 105 2.48 13.02 -1.27
C SER A 105 1.51 12.20 -2.11
N PHE A 106 1.58 10.88 -2.02
CA PHE A 106 0.65 9.98 -2.71
C PHE A 106 -0.71 9.94 -2.00
N THR A 107 -0.73 9.79 -0.68
CA THR A 107 -1.96 9.64 0.12
C THR A 107 -2.92 10.80 -0.08
N LYS A 108 -2.45 12.05 -0.05
CA LYS A 108 -3.29 13.23 -0.33
C LYS A 108 -3.71 13.34 -1.79
N ALA A 109 -2.80 13.02 -2.71
CA ALA A 109 -3.10 13.09 -4.15
C ALA A 109 -4.24 12.18 -4.56
N ILE A 110 -4.35 10.99 -3.95
CA ILE A 110 -5.48 10.07 -4.18
C ILE A 110 -6.70 10.35 -3.29
N GLY A 111 -6.60 11.30 -2.35
CA GLY A 111 -7.67 11.65 -1.41
C GLY A 111 -7.95 10.57 -0.38
N ALA A 112 -6.92 9.85 0.07
CA ALA A 112 -7.02 8.80 1.08
C ALA A 112 -6.58 9.26 2.48
N ASP A 113 -6.26 10.53 2.67
CA ASP A 113 -5.85 11.06 3.96
C ASP A 113 -7.00 11.10 4.97
N VAL A 114 -6.72 10.68 6.19
CA VAL A 114 -7.67 10.67 7.31
C VAL A 114 -7.01 11.20 8.57
N ASP A 115 -7.76 11.93 9.38
CA ASP A 115 -7.28 12.44 10.66
C ASP A 115 -7.42 11.36 11.75
N LYS A 116 -6.29 10.91 12.26
CA LYS A 116 -6.17 9.95 13.37
C LYS A 116 -5.53 10.60 14.61
N SER A 117 -5.59 11.93 14.71
CA SER A 117 -4.98 12.70 15.81
C SER A 117 -5.54 12.31 17.18
N ALA A 118 -6.82 11.95 17.28
CA ALA A 118 -7.43 11.45 18.50
C ALA A 118 -6.75 10.19 19.07
N ARG A 119 -6.02 9.44 18.25
CA ARG A 119 -5.24 8.26 18.62
C ARG A 119 -3.73 8.53 18.66
N GLY A 120 -3.33 9.79 18.58
CA GLY A 120 -1.92 10.18 18.58
C GLY A 120 -1.17 9.89 17.30
N LEU A 121 -1.87 9.62 16.19
CA LEU A 121 -1.25 9.23 14.92
C LEU A 121 -1.12 10.39 13.93
N GLY A 122 -1.85 11.50 14.16
CA GLY A 122 -1.90 12.61 13.20
C GLY A 122 -2.67 12.23 11.92
N ILE A 123 -2.28 12.84 10.81
CA ILE A 123 -2.87 12.54 9.52
C ILE A 123 -2.23 11.27 8.93
N ARG A 124 -3.04 10.31 8.58
CA ARG A 124 -2.61 9.00 8.05
C ARG A 124 -3.41 8.64 6.81
N SER A 125 -3.17 7.46 6.26
CA SER A 125 -3.95 6.91 5.16
C SER A 125 -5.17 6.15 5.66
N ASN A 126 -6.27 6.22 4.93
CA ASN A 126 -7.35 5.25 5.03
C ASN A 126 -6.85 3.86 4.60
N ARG A 127 -7.67 2.84 4.80
CA ARG A 127 -7.35 1.48 4.39
C ARG A 127 -8.01 1.18 3.04
N TYR A 128 -7.20 0.75 2.10
CA TYR A 128 -7.66 0.43 0.74
C TYR A 128 -6.73 -0.58 0.06
N THR A 129 -7.20 -1.16 -1.02
CA THR A 129 -6.37 -1.92 -1.97
C THR A 129 -6.77 -1.59 -3.39
N MET A 130 -5.80 -1.47 -4.28
CA MET A 130 -6.04 -1.26 -5.70
C MET A 130 -5.17 -2.17 -6.57
N LEU A 131 -5.73 -2.56 -7.71
CA LEU A 131 -5.00 -3.20 -8.80
C LEU A 131 -4.68 -2.14 -9.84
N ILE A 132 -3.40 -1.99 -10.14
CA ILE A 132 -2.88 -1.04 -11.12
C ILE A 132 -2.26 -1.84 -12.27
N ASP A 133 -2.61 -1.51 -13.49
CA ASP A 133 -1.99 -2.07 -14.69
C ASP A 133 -1.45 -0.92 -15.54
N ASN A 134 -0.14 -0.87 -15.69
CA ASN A 134 0.57 0.20 -16.40
C ASN A 134 0.02 1.59 -16.05
N LEU A 135 0.09 1.93 -14.75
CA LEU A 135 -0.34 3.21 -14.16
C LEU A 135 -1.85 3.43 -14.08
N LYS A 136 -2.68 2.58 -14.67
CA LYS A 136 -4.14 2.70 -14.64
C LYS A 136 -4.74 1.85 -13.54
N VAL A 137 -5.64 2.43 -12.75
CA VAL A 137 -6.39 1.71 -11.71
C VAL A 137 -7.45 0.83 -12.37
N ILE A 138 -7.34 -0.48 -12.19
CA ILE A 138 -8.28 -1.47 -12.76
C ILE A 138 -9.36 -1.85 -11.75
N ARG A 139 -8.97 -2.00 -10.48
CA ARG A 139 -9.89 -2.30 -9.36
C ARG A 139 -9.48 -1.49 -8.15
N LEU A 140 -10.46 -1.09 -7.35
CA LEU A 140 -10.25 -0.32 -6.13
C LEU A 140 -11.28 -0.73 -5.08
N GLN A 141 -10.79 -1.08 -3.90
CA GLN A 141 -11.62 -1.34 -2.72
C GLN A 141 -11.12 -0.48 -1.57
N GLU A 142 -11.98 0.34 -1.01
CA GLU A 142 -11.70 1.21 0.13
C GLU A 142 -12.59 0.78 1.30
N GLU A 143 -12.02 0.65 2.49
CA GLU A 143 -12.79 0.41 3.71
C GLU A 143 -13.54 1.67 4.14
N GLU A 144 -14.74 1.50 4.65
CA GLU A 144 -15.51 2.62 5.22
C GLU A 144 -14.84 3.20 6.47
N ASP A 145 -14.19 2.33 7.26
CA ASP A 145 -13.41 2.69 8.44
C ASP A 145 -12.02 2.06 8.36
N ALA A 146 -10.99 2.87 8.58
CA ALA A 146 -9.59 2.42 8.54
C ALA A 146 -9.26 1.36 9.63
N GLY A 147 -10.11 1.19 10.64
CA GLY A 147 -10.01 0.12 11.64
C GLY A 147 -10.50 -1.23 11.16
N VAL A 148 -11.16 -1.31 10.01
CA VAL A 148 -11.70 -2.54 9.42
C VAL A 148 -10.77 -3.02 8.30
N CYS A 149 -10.67 -4.34 8.11
CA CYS A 149 -9.94 -4.97 7.01
C CYS A 149 -10.79 -6.14 6.49
N GLU A 150 -11.63 -5.87 5.53
CA GLU A 150 -12.56 -6.82 4.90
C GLU A 150 -12.45 -6.76 3.38
N VAL A 151 -12.96 -5.69 2.75
CA VAL A 151 -12.95 -5.55 1.28
C VAL A 151 -11.54 -5.35 0.72
N SER A 152 -10.65 -4.75 1.50
CA SER A 152 -9.23 -4.57 1.17
C SER A 152 -8.34 -5.76 1.54
N ALA A 153 -8.88 -6.74 2.27
CA ALA A 153 -8.13 -7.92 2.68
C ALA A 153 -7.69 -8.75 1.47
N ALA A 154 -6.48 -9.29 1.52
CA ALA A 154 -5.86 -10.02 0.41
C ALA A 154 -6.74 -11.15 -0.13
N GLN A 155 -7.35 -11.93 0.75
CA GLN A 155 -8.20 -13.06 0.35
C GLN A 155 -9.44 -12.59 -0.43
N ASN A 156 -10.05 -11.49 -0.03
CA ASN A 156 -11.25 -10.95 -0.67
C ASN A 156 -10.91 -10.23 -1.98
N PHE A 157 -9.85 -9.42 -1.97
CA PHE A 157 -9.41 -8.69 -3.14
C PHE A 157 -8.90 -9.59 -4.28
N LEU A 158 -8.35 -10.75 -3.93
CA LEU A 158 -7.88 -11.75 -4.91
C LEU A 158 -8.95 -12.15 -5.93
N ASN A 159 -10.22 -12.14 -5.53
CA ASN A 159 -11.35 -12.47 -6.41
C ASN A 159 -11.62 -11.40 -7.49
N LEU A 160 -11.03 -10.22 -7.35
CA LEU A 160 -11.20 -9.10 -8.27
C LEU A 160 -10.02 -8.94 -9.26
N VAL A 161 -8.99 -9.73 -9.07
CA VAL A 161 -7.73 -9.67 -9.85
C VAL A 161 -7.73 -10.60 -11.06
#